data_b46f7dfa44c579e558a037ec67b39dc8
#
_entry.id   b46f7dfa44c579e558a037ec67b39dc8
#
_cell.length_a   1.000
_cell.length_b   1.000
_cell.length_c   1.000
_cell.angle_alpha   90.00
_cell.angle_beta   90.00
_cell.angle_gamma   90.00
#
_symmetry.space_group_name_H-M   'P 1'
#
loop_
_entity.id
_entity.type
_entity.pdbx_description
1 polymer ?
#
loop_
_entity_poly.entity_id
_entity_poly.type
_entity_poly.pdbx_seq_one_letter_code
_entity_poly.pdbx_strand_id
1 'polypeptide(L)'
;SRSGLKQHLIRQATMHYGQGSGIFRWHKQLLQRLLLFVDHVDIAALNRVLKMMAQDYSAYSDGFPDLLVLTDKGVHFEEIKAQGDSVRKNQLVTITMLTKAGIKVGITTVEWGIDPMQPYVVVDIETTGGRAAQHKITEIGMVKVVNGKIIEEYETLLNPQCRIPRNITALTGIDDEMVADAPIFAEVADEVAQFTKGCVFVAHNVNFDYGFIKQEFTRIERRFSRAKLCTVREMRKAKPGLKSYSLANLTAAFNIDMTRHHRAMSDAIAANELLTIINDYRLSNKSY
;
A
#
# COMPACT_ATOMS: atom_id res chain seq x y z
N SER A 1 -41.99 10.32 6.38
CA SER A 1 -41.99 9.35 5.25
C SER A 1 -40.67 9.41 4.48
N ARG A 2 -40.29 8.32 3.83
CA ARG A 2 -39.09 8.23 2.98
C ARG A 2 -39.11 9.28 1.86
N SER A 3 -40.25 9.43 1.18
CA SER A 3 -40.42 10.41 0.11
C SER A 3 -40.22 11.86 0.61
N GLY A 4 -40.79 12.22 1.74
CA GLY A 4 -40.62 13.56 2.31
C GLY A 4 -39.19 13.87 2.71
N LEU A 5 -38.44 12.87 3.24
CA LEU A 5 -37.03 13.03 3.55
C LEU A 5 -36.20 13.24 2.29
N LYS A 6 -36.42 12.46 1.22
CA LYS A 6 -35.73 12.63 -0.07
C LYS A 6 -36.00 14.01 -0.68
N GLN A 7 -37.26 14.48 -0.68
CA GLN A 7 -37.58 15.81 -1.16
C GLN A 7 -36.92 16.91 -0.35
N HIS A 8 -36.82 16.75 0.97
CA HIS A 8 -36.10 17.68 1.84
C HIS A 8 -34.62 17.72 1.51
N LEU A 9 -33.94 16.57 1.35
CA LEU A 9 -32.55 16.49 0.98
C LEU A 9 -32.26 17.15 -0.39
N ILE A 10 -33.08 16.88 -1.40
CA ILE A 10 -32.98 17.51 -2.72
C ILE A 10 -33.09 19.04 -2.60
N ARG A 11 -34.09 19.53 -1.88
CA ARG A 11 -34.30 20.97 -1.67
C ARG A 11 -33.07 21.61 -0.97
N GLN A 12 -32.57 21.01 0.11
CA GLN A 12 -31.41 21.51 0.84
C GLN A 12 -30.12 21.50 -0.05
N ALA A 13 -29.91 20.44 -0.79
CA ALA A 13 -28.78 20.36 -1.71
C ALA A 13 -28.85 21.40 -2.84
N THR A 14 -30.04 21.67 -3.36
CA THR A 14 -30.26 22.72 -4.39
C THR A 14 -30.00 24.13 -3.84
N MET A 15 -30.53 24.41 -2.65
CA MET A 15 -30.38 25.74 -2.02
C MET A 15 -28.95 26.03 -1.59
N HIS A 16 -28.19 25.03 -1.18
CA HIS A 16 -26.84 25.19 -0.59
C HIS A 16 -25.73 24.55 -1.42
N TYR A 17 -25.97 24.29 -2.71
CA TYR A 17 -24.98 23.66 -3.58
C TYR A 17 -23.65 24.41 -3.58
N GLY A 18 -22.55 23.69 -3.37
CA GLY A 18 -21.21 24.28 -3.29
C GLY A 18 -20.87 25.01 -2.00
N GLN A 19 -21.86 25.27 -1.12
CA GLN A 19 -21.63 25.91 0.17
C GLN A 19 -21.12 24.88 1.20
N GLY A 20 -20.17 25.28 2.04
CA GLY A 20 -19.67 24.51 3.17
C GLY A 20 -20.41 24.85 4.45
N SER A 21 -20.79 23.84 5.24
CA SER A 21 -21.41 23.99 6.56
C SER A 21 -20.43 23.90 7.74
N GLY A 22 -19.13 23.84 7.47
CA GLY A 22 -18.09 23.52 8.45
C GLY A 22 -17.88 22.00 8.66
N ILE A 23 -18.89 21.16 8.37
CA ILE A 23 -18.83 19.70 8.50
C ILE A 23 -18.70 19.04 7.12
N PHE A 24 -19.48 19.50 6.14
CA PHE A 24 -19.47 19.00 4.77
C PHE A 24 -19.82 20.11 3.77
N ARG A 25 -19.65 19.82 2.48
CA ARG A 25 -20.09 20.68 1.38
C ARG A 25 -21.09 19.92 0.53
N TRP A 26 -22.22 20.57 0.19
CA TRP A 26 -23.18 20.00 -0.75
C TRP A 26 -22.58 19.88 -2.14
N HIS A 27 -22.60 18.68 -2.70
CA HIS A 27 -22.20 18.37 -4.06
C HIS A 27 -22.96 17.17 -4.61
N LYS A 28 -22.94 16.99 -5.94
CA LYS A 28 -23.73 15.95 -6.63
C LYS A 28 -23.57 14.54 -6.03
N GLN A 29 -22.34 14.12 -5.79
CA GLN A 29 -22.06 12.78 -5.25
C GLN A 29 -22.60 12.59 -3.81
N LEU A 30 -22.52 13.60 -2.96
CA LEU A 30 -23.07 13.54 -1.60
C LEU A 30 -24.58 13.34 -1.66
N LEU A 31 -25.28 14.15 -2.45
CA LEU A 31 -26.72 14.01 -2.62
C LEU A 31 -27.12 12.61 -3.13
N GLN A 32 -26.43 12.11 -4.16
CA GLN A 32 -26.67 10.77 -4.70
C GLN A 32 -26.52 9.68 -3.64
N ARG A 33 -25.44 9.74 -2.84
CA ARG A 33 -25.20 8.78 -1.74
C ARG A 33 -26.26 8.87 -0.65
N LEU A 34 -26.69 10.08 -0.28
CA LEU A 34 -27.75 10.27 0.73
C LEU A 34 -29.09 9.74 0.23
N LEU A 35 -29.44 9.97 -1.02
CA LEU A 35 -30.69 9.46 -1.60
C LEU A 35 -30.67 7.91 -1.64
N LEU A 36 -29.56 7.33 -2.05
CA LEU A 36 -29.35 5.88 -2.05
C LEU A 36 -29.44 5.30 -0.63
N PHE A 37 -28.80 5.93 0.35
CA PHE A 37 -28.91 5.53 1.76
C PHE A 37 -30.38 5.56 2.24
N VAL A 38 -31.10 6.64 1.95
CA VAL A 38 -32.50 6.77 2.35
C VAL A 38 -33.40 5.69 1.69
N ASP A 39 -33.04 5.22 0.49
CA ASP A 39 -33.80 4.15 -0.16
C ASP A 39 -33.63 2.79 0.54
N HIS A 40 -32.53 2.56 1.22
CA HIS A 40 -32.24 1.26 1.85
C HIS A 40 -32.37 1.24 3.36
N VAL A 41 -32.30 2.40 4.04
CA VAL A 41 -32.38 2.45 5.50
C VAL A 41 -33.81 2.27 6.01
N ASP A 42 -33.95 1.59 7.15
CA ASP A 42 -35.22 1.65 7.91
C ASP A 42 -35.42 3.06 8.47
N ILE A 43 -36.45 3.74 7.98
CA ILE A 43 -36.78 5.13 8.37
C ILE A 43 -37.11 5.25 9.87
N ALA A 44 -37.68 4.22 10.48
CA ALA A 44 -37.95 4.25 11.92
C ALA A 44 -36.65 4.17 12.73
N ALA A 45 -35.72 3.33 12.32
CA ALA A 45 -34.39 3.24 12.91
C ALA A 45 -33.62 4.55 12.73
N LEU A 46 -33.60 5.11 11.52
CA LEU A 46 -32.97 6.40 11.25
C LEU A 46 -33.50 7.51 12.14
N ASN A 47 -34.83 7.59 12.30
CA ASN A 47 -35.45 8.58 13.18
C ASN A 47 -35.04 8.39 14.65
N ARG A 48 -34.84 7.15 15.11
CA ARG A 48 -34.32 6.90 16.48
C ARG A 48 -32.90 7.41 16.63
N VAL A 49 -32.04 7.12 15.65
CA VAL A 49 -30.63 7.64 15.62
C VAL A 49 -30.62 9.16 15.69
N LEU A 50 -31.39 9.82 14.81
CA LEU A 50 -31.41 11.28 14.76
C LEU A 50 -31.96 11.90 16.05
N LYS A 51 -32.93 11.29 16.70
CA LYS A 51 -33.44 11.74 17.99
C LYS A 51 -32.41 11.60 19.10
N MET A 52 -31.69 10.48 19.16
CA MET A 52 -30.63 10.28 20.15
C MET A 52 -29.48 11.27 19.93
N MET A 53 -29.05 11.50 18.68
CA MET A 53 -28.04 12.51 18.35
C MET A 53 -28.51 13.95 18.71
N ALA A 54 -29.81 14.27 18.51
CA ALA A 54 -30.35 15.57 18.88
C ALA A 54 -30.39 15.79 20.40
N GLN A 55 -30.51 14.73 21.18
CA GLN A 55 -30.48 14.80 22.66
C GLN A 55 -29.09 15.01 23.22
N ASP A 56 -28.07 14.37 22.64
CA ASP A 56 -26.67 14.52 23.02
C ASP A 56 -25.78 14.39 21.78
N TYR A 57 -25.62 15.50 21.06
CA TYR A 57 -24.78 15.53 19.87
C TYR A 57 -23.32 15.27 20.18
N SER A 58 -22.82 15.79 21.30
CA SER A 58 -21.41 15.63 21.70
C SER A 58 -21.05 14.16 21.95
N ALA A 59 -21.93 13.40 22.56
CA ALA A 59 -21.70 11.97 22.83
C ALA A 59 -21.77 11.09 21.57
N TYR A 60 -22.54 11.49 20.56
CA TYR A 60 -22.85 10.64 19.40
C TYR A 60 -22.33 11.16 18.06
N SER A 61 -21.61 12.29 18.01
CA SER A 61 -21.09 12.85 16.77
C SER A 61 -19.77 12.24 16.31
N ASP A 62 -19.08 11.47 17.17
CA ASP A 62 -17.79 10.85 16.92
C ASP A 62 -17.87 9.32 17.10
N GLY A 63 -16.92 8.60 16.50
CA GLY A 63 -16.81 7.15 16.65
C GLY A 63 -17.78 6.35 15.77
N PHE A 64 -18.29 6.92 14.69
CA PHE A 64 -19.05 6.14 13.70
C PHE A 64 -18.16 5.08 13.08
N PRO A 65 -18.72 3.89 12.75
CA PRO A 65 -17.97 2.83 12.07
C PRO A 65 -17.45 3.27 10.70
N ASP A 66 -16.36 2.64 10.25
CA ASP A 66 -15.61 3.02 9.05
C ASP A 66 -16.42 2.91 7.75
N LEU A 67 -17.31 1.94 7.65
CA LEU A 67 -18.08 1.64 6.44
C LEU A 67 -19.58 1.64 6.70
N LEU A 68 -20.31 2.19 5.74
CA LEU A 68 -21.74 2.01 5.58
C LEU A 68 -21.99 1.07 4.40
N VAL A 69 -22.56 -0.09 4.66
CA VAL A 69 -22.81 -1.13 3.67
C VAL A 69 -24.29 -1.14 3.30
N LEU A 70 -24.57 -1.04 2.00
CA LEU A 70 -25.91 -1.11 1.43
C LEU A 70 -26.09 -2.47 0.74
N THR A 71 -27.16 -3.16 1.10
CA THR A 71 -27.54 -4.46 0.51
C THR A 71 -29.01 -4.47 0.15
N ASP A 72 -29.44 -5.46 -0.60
CA ASP A 72 -30.88 -5.68 -0.88
C ASP A 72 -31.71 -5.90 0.38
N LYS A 73 -31.06 -6.29 1.49
CA LYS A 73 -31.69 -6.52 2.81
C LYS A 73 -31.70 -5.28 3.70
N GLY A 74 -31.17 -4.15 3.23
CA GLY A 74 -31.10 -2.90 3.97
C GLY A 74 -29.69 -2.39 4.21
N VAL A 75 -29.52 -1.63 5.30
CA VAL A 75 -28.26 -0.95 5.66
C VAL A 75 -27.69 -1.55 6.92
N HIS A 76 -26.37 -1.72 6.94
CA HIS A 76 -25.62 -1.96 8.16
C HIS A 76 -24.29 -1.22 8.15
N PHE A 77 -23.70 -1.05 9.32
CA PHE A 77 -22.36 -0.48 9.47
C PHE A 77 -21.33 -1.57 9.74
N GLU A 78 -20.09 -1.35 9.28
CA GLU A 78 -18.94 -2.20 9.59
C GLU A 78 -17.80 -1.34 10.14
N GLU A 79 -17.34 -1.71 11.32
CA GLU A 79 -16.12 -1.21 11.91
C GLU A 79 -14.95 -2.12 11.51
N ILE A 80 -13.90 -1.54 10.97
CA ILE A 80 -12.73 -2.29 10.50
C ILE A 80 -11.63 -2.23 11.54
N LYS A 81 -11.12 -3.39 11.94
CA LYS A 81 -10.01 -3.52 12.88
C LYS A 81 -8.86 -4.26 12.25
N ALA A 82 -7.65 -3.77 12.44
CA ALA A 82 -6.46 -4.56 12.16
C ALA A 82 -6.21 -5.56 13.29
N GLN A 83 -5.39 -6.57 13.02
CA GLN A 83 -4.99 -7.54 14.03
C GLN A 83 -4.33 -6.82 15.23
N GLY A 84 -4.86 -7.06 16.42
CA GLY A 84 -4.43 -6.42 17.68
C GLY A 84 -5.10 -5.08 18.01
N ASP A 85 -5.92 -4.53 17.11
CA ASP A 85 -6.72 -3.33 17.41
C ASP A 85 -7.92 -3.66 18.32
N SER A 86 -8.27 -2.71 19.16
CA SER A 86 -9.48 -2.77 19.98
C SER A 86 -10.48 -1.69 19.60
N VAL A 87 -11.76 -1.92 19.94
CA VAL A 87 -12.81 -0.92 19.77
C VAL A 87 -12.59 0.20 20.78
N ARG A 88 -12.49 1.44 20.32
CA ARG A 88 -12.29 2.60 21.17
C ARG A 88 -13.58 2.94 21.93
N LYS A 89 -13.47 3.67 23.05
CA LYS A 89 -14.61 4.03 23.88
C LYS A 89 -15.69 4.81 23.12
N ASN A 90 -15.30 5.80 22.31
CA ASN A 90 -16.22 6.58 21.47
C ASN A 90 -16.92 5.70 20.41
N GLN A 91 -16.19 4.78 19.77
CA GLN A 91 -16.76 3.81 18.83
C GLN A 91 -17.78 2.90 19.52
N LEU A 92 -17.47 2.40 20.72
CA LEU A 92 -18.40 1.55 21.48
C LEU A 92 -19.70 2.30 21.83
N VAL A 93 -19.62 3.59 22.17
CA VAL A 93 -20.80 4.43 22.45
C VAL A 93 -21.69 4.53 21.20
N THR A 94 -21.09 4.86 20.05
CA THR A 94 -21.83 5.03 18.79
C THR A 94 -22.36 3.69 18.26
N ILE A 95 -21.60 2.60 18.33
CA ILE A 95 -22.05 1.25 17.99
C ILE A 95 -23.28 0.86 18.86
N THR A 96 -23.21 1.14 20.16
CA THR A 96 -24.33 0.87 21.07
C THR A 96 -25.58 1.68 20.72
N MET A 97 -25.41 2.95 20.38
CA MET A 97 -26.48 3.82 19.93
C MET A 97 -27.14 3.30 18.66
N LEU A 98 -26.36 2.97 17.64
CA LEU A 98 -26.84 2.42 16.37
C LEU A 98 -27.62 1.11 16.57
N THR A 99 -27.07 0.19 17.38
CA THR A 99 -27.70 -1.10 17.69
C THR A 99 -29.02 -0.92 18.44
N LYS A 100 -29.08 -0.03 19.44
CA LYS A 100 -30.30 0.32 20.16
C LYS A 100 -31.34 0.94 19.23
N ALA A 101 -30.91 1.69 18.23
CA ALA A 101 -31.78 2.25 17.21
C ALA A 101 -32.28 1.21 16.19
N GLY A 102 -31.78 -0.02 16.22
CA GLY A 102 -32.16 -1.10 15.30
C GLY A 102 -31.36 -1.13 14.00
N ILE A 103 -30.22 -0.47 13.97
CA ILE A 103 -29.26 -0.57 12.85
C ILE A 103 -28.17 -1.59 13.21
N LYS A 104 -27.99 -2.58 12.36
CA LYS A 104 -26.95 -3.60 12.55
C LYS A 104 -25.56 -2.99 12.40
N VAL A 105 -24.66 -3.36 13.30
CA VAL A 105 -23.23 -3.01 13.21
C VAL A 105 -22.43 -4.30 13.32
N GLY A 106 -21.54 -4.52 12.37
CA GLY A 106 -20.51 -5.57 12.39
C GLY A 106 -19.16 -4.99 12.81
N ILE A 107 -18.31 -5.87 13.33
CA ILE A 107 -16.89 -5.58 13.55
C ILE A 107 -16.11 -6.61 12.74
N THR A 108 -15.40 -6.14 11.73
CA THR A 108 -14.61 -6.99 10.82
C THR A 108 -13.14 -6.81 11.12
N THR A 109 -12.49 -7.88 11.55
CA THR A 109 -11.04 -7.89 11.69
C THR A 109 -10.41 -8.22 10.35
N VAL A 110 -9.51 -7.34 9.88
CA VAL A 110 -8.72 -7.55 8.67
C VAL A 110 -7.37 -8.12 9.07
N GLU A 111 -7.12 -9.31 8.62
CA GLU A 111 -5.82 -9.96 8.75
C GLU A 111 -5.12 -9.98 7.39
N TRP A 112 -3.85 -9.62 7.39
CA TRP A 112 -3.03 -9.70 6.19
C TRP A 112 -2.55 -11.13 6.01
N GLY A 113 -3.29 -11.88 5.22
CA GLY A 113 -2.87 -13.20 4.77
C GLY A 113 -1.82 -13.11 3.67
N ILE A 114 -0.96 -14.14 3.58
CA ILE A 114 -0.13 -14.35 2.40
C ILE A 114 -0.92 -15.24 1.46
N ASP A 115 -1.14 -14.74 0.25
CA ASP A 115 -1.54 -15.56 -0.87
C ASP A 115 -0.26 -16.18 -1.46
N PRO A 116 -0.07 -17.51 -1.42
CA PRO A 116 1.09 -18.16 -2.02
C PRO A 116 1.23 -17.87 -3.52
N MET A 117 0.11 -17.55 -4.19
CA MET A 117 0.08 -17.21 -5.60
C MET A 117 0.27 -15.72 -5.87
N GLN A 118 0.38 -14.88 -4.83
CA GLN A 118 0.69 -13.47 -4.99
C GLN A 118 2.03 -13.31 -5.70
N PRO A 119 2.07 -12.68 -6.88
CA PRO A 119 3.35 -12.43 -7.54
C PRO A 119 4.13 -11.32 -6.83
N TYR A 120 5.41 -11.58 -6.65
CA TYR A 120 6.38 -10.60 -6.18
C TYR A 120 7.34 -10.25 -7.31
N VAL A 121 7.86 -9.03 -7.31
CA VAL A 121 9.04 -8.66 -8.07
C VAL A 121 10.09 -8.16 -7.08
N VAL A 122 11.19 -8.91 -6.97
CA VAL A 122 12.32 -8.51 -6.13
C VAL A 122 13.27 -7.70 -6.99
N VAL A 123 13.58 -6.50 -6.52
CA VAL A 123 14.30 -5.49 -7.27
C VAL A 123 15.50 -5.03 -6.46
N ASP A 124 16.60 -4.86 -7.14
CA ASP A 124 17.75 -4.13 -6.68
C ASP A 124 18.27 -3.22 -7.79
N ILE A 125 18.89 -2.09 -7.44
CA ILE A 125 19.42 -1.11 -8.39
C ILE A 125 20.79 -0.62 -7.98
N GLU A 126 21.62 -0.34 -8.97
CA GLU A 126 22.81 0.46 -8.78
C GLU A 126 22.57 1.91 -9.26
N THR A 127 23.25 2.86 -8.64
CA THR A 127 22.99 4.28 -8.86
C THR A 127 24.25 5.12 -8.83
N THR A 128 24.20 6.33 -9.39
CA THR A 128 25.30 7.31 -9.31
C THR A 128 25.45 7.96 -7.93
N GLY A 129 24.59 7.59 -6.94
CA GLY A 129 24.67 8.09 -5.57
C GLY A 129 23.35 7.95 -4.81
N GLY A 130 23.29 8.34 -3.53
CA GLY A 130 22.26 7.96 -2.56
C GLY A 130 20.94 8.75 -2.60
N ARG A 131 20.74 9.74 -3.46
CA ARG A 131 19.55 10.61 -3.44
C ARG A 131 18.84 10.61 -4.78
N ALA A 132 17.68 9.99 -4.88
CA ALA A 132 16.90 9.85 -6.11
C ALA A 132 16.61 11.18 -6.85
N ALA A 133 16.45 12.29 -6.13
CA ALA A 133 16.23 13.61 -6.75
C ALA A 133 17.47 14.12 -7.53
N GLN A 134 18.68 13.72 -7.14
CA GLN A 134 19.94 14.25 -7.64
C GLN A 134 20.71 13.23 -8.48
N HIS A 135 20.52 11.93 -8.24
CA HIS A 135 21.27 10.86 -8.85
C HIS A 135 20.38 10.02 -9.78
N LYS A 136 21.01 9.16 -10.54
CA LYS A 136 20.40 8.34 -11.58
C LYS A 136 20.68 6.86 -11.37
N ILE A 137 19.86 6.01 -11.94
CA ILE A 137 20.08 4.56 -11.96
C ILE A 137 21.14 4.22 -13.02
N THR A 138 22.04 3.30 -12.71
CA THR A 138 23.08 2.76 -13.61
C THR A 138 22.87 1.29 -13.94
N GLU A 139 22.16 0.54 -13.09
CA GLU A 139 21.78 -0.85 -13.33
C GLU A 139 20.46 -1.16 -12.65
N ILE A 140 19.65 -2.03 -13.27
CA ILE A 140 18.43 -2.59 -12.69
C ILE A 140 18.53 -4.10 -12.76
N GLY A 141 18.32 -4.80 -11.63
CA GLY A 141 18.11 -6.23 -11.54
C GLY A 141 16.74 -6.53 -10.95
N MET A 142 15.95 -7.37 -11.62
CA MET A 142 14.62 -7.75 -11.17
C MET A 142 14.38 -9.24 -11.37
N VAL A 143 13.84 -9.90 -10.36
CA VAL A 143 13.33 -11.27 -10.47
C VAL A 143 11.85 -11.32 -10.13
N LYS A 144 11.04 -11.94 -10.99
CA LYS A 144 9.61 -12.18 -10.74
C LYS A 144 9.42 -13.53 -10.10
N VAL A 145 8.71 -13.54 -8.98
CA VAL A 145 8.57 -14.72 -8.10
C VAL A 145 7.09 -15.04 -7.90
N VAL A 146 6.71 -16.28 -8.15
CA VAL A 146 5.37 -16.80 -7.88
C VAL A 146 5.52 -18.14 -7.17
N ASN A 147 4.79 -18.33 -6.09
CA ASN A 147 4.85 -19.54 -5.28
C ASN A 147 6.30 -19.96 -4.90
N GLY A 148 7.12 -18.98 -4.50
CA GLY A 148 8.51 -19.17 -4.11
C GLY A 148 9.49 -19.50 -5.25
N LYS A 149 9.04 -19.50 -6.51
CA LYS A 149 9.90 -19.80 -7.67
C LYS A 149 10.12 -18.56 -8.52
N ILE A 150 11.35 -18.32 -8.92
CA ILE A 150 11.67 -17.32 -9.94
C ILE A 150 11.12 -17.83 -11.27
N ILE A 151 10.26 -17.04 -11.92
CA ILE A 151 9.61 -17.37 -13.19
C ILE A 151 10.08 -16.48 -14.34
N GLU A 152 10.70 -15.34 -14.02
CA GLU A 152 11.18 -14.38 -15.01
C GLU A 152 12.28 -13.52 -14.40
N GLU A 153 13.30 -13.17 -15.17
CA GLU A 153 14.41 -12.32 -14.77
C GLU A 153 14.54 -11.15 -15.76
N TYR A 154 14.97 -9.99 -15.27
CA TYR A 154 15.24 -8.82 -16.06
C TYR A 154 16.45 -8.10 -15.50
N GLU A 155 17.47 -7.88 -16.34
CA GLU A 155 18.68 -7.15 -15.98
C GLU A 155 19.05 -6.20 -17.12
N THR A 156 19.42 -4.97 -16.78
CA THR A 156 19.94 -4.02 -17.75
C THR A 156 20.85 -2.99 -17.10
N LEU A 157 21.94 -2.65 -17.76
CA LEU A 157 22.66 -1.41 -17.50
C LEU A 157 21.86 -0.23 -18.04
N LEU A 158 22.03 0.92 -17.42
CA LEU A 158 21.39 2.18 -17.85
C LEU A 158 22.44 3.29 -17.99
N ASN A 159 22.32 4.03 -19.09
CA ASN A 159 23.06 5.27 -19.25
C ASN A 159 22.45 6.37 -18.35
N PRO A 160 23.12 6.79 -17.28
CA PRO A 160 22.60 7.81 -16.38
C PRO A 160 22.63 9.22 -16.99
N GLN A 161 23.22 9.39 -18.18
CA GLN A 161 23.42 10.68 -18.85
C GLN A 161 24.20 11.69 -17.99
N CYS A 162 25.00 11.18 -17.08
CA CYS A 162 25.90 11.97 -16.22
C CYS A 162 27.07 11.10 -15.78
N ARG A 163 28.15 11.75 -15.34
CA ARG A 163 29.36 11.06 -14.90
C ARG A 163 29.11 10.23 -13.64
N ILE A 164 29.62 9.01 -13.61
CA ILE A 164 29.60 8.14 -12.44
C ILE A 164 30.76 8.54 -11.51
N PRO A 165 30.50 8.87 -10.23
CA PRO A 165 31.56 9.21 -9.29
C PRO A 165 32.54 8.02 -9.07
N ARG A 166 33.83 8.30 -8.96
CA ARG A 166 34.86 7.26 -8.79
C ARG A 166 34.64 6.32 -7.60
N ASN A 167 34.12 6.86 -6.50
CA ASN A 167 33.74 6.06 -5.33
C ASN A 167 32.58 5.09 -5.59
N ILE A 168 31.65 5.46 -6.47
CA ILE A 168 30.56 4.59 -6.91
C ILE A 168 31.09 3.49 -7.83
N THR A 169 31.92 3.85 -8.83
CA THR A 169 32.58 2.85 -9.68
C THR A 169 33.43 1.86 -8.85
N ALA A 170 34.13 2.34 -7.82
CA ALA A 170 34.88 1.46 -6.92
C ALA A 170 34.00 0.51 -6.10
N LEU A 171 32.74 0.91 -5.81
CA LEU A 171 31.75 0.12 -5.07
C LEU A 171 31.04 -0.91 -5.95
N THR A 172 30.51 -0.47 -7.11
CA THR A 172 29.61 -1.27 -7.98
C THR A 172 30.36 -1.97 -9.11
N GLY A 173 31.58 -1.51 -9.44
CA GLY A 173 32.30 -1.91 -10.62
C GLY A 173 31.80 -1.35 -11.94
N ILE A 174 30.74 -0.51 -11.89
CA ILE A 174 30.14 0.13 -13.08
C ILE A 174 30.83 1.47 -13.32
N ASP A 175 31.31 1.68 -14.51
CA ASP A 175 32.00 2.91 -14.94
C ASP A 175 31.27 3.58 -16.14
N ASP A 176 31.77 4.76 -16.53
CA ASP A 176 31.17 5.54 -17.61
C ASP A 176 31.26 4.80 -18.97
N GLU A 177 32.27 3.95 -19.20
CA GLU A 177 32.47 3.20 -20.45
C GLU A 177 31.41 2.08 -20.56
N MET A 178 31.16 1.36 -19.47
CA MET A 178 30.20 0.26 -19.44
C MET A 178 28.76 0.73 -19.76
N VAL A 179 28.40 1.95 -19.42
CA VAL A 179 27.04 2.48 -19.61
C VAL A 179 26.92 3.42 -20.82
N ALA A 180 28.00 3.65 -21.57
CA ALA A 180 28.02 4.63 -22.66
C ALA A 180 26.96 4.32 -23.73
N ASP A 181 26.85 3.05 -24.14
CA ASP A 181 25.94 2.57 -25.16
C ASP A 181 24.67 1.90 -24.55
N ALA A 182 24.50 1.94 -23.22
CA ALA A 182 23.33 1.41 -22.56
C ALA A 182 22.09 2.31 -22.78
N PRO A 183 20.88 1.74 -22.76
CA PRO A 183 19.66 2.52 -22.89
C PRO A 183 19.53 3.51 -21.74
N ILE A 184 18.85 4.64 -21.99
CA ILE A 184 18.38 5.53 -20.93
C ILE A 184 17.13 4.97 -20.28
N PHE A 185 16.80 5.39 -19.06
CA PHE A 185 15.61 4.87 -18.35
C PHE A 185 14.32 5.05 -19.14
N ALA A 186 14.17 6.14 -19.91
CA ALA A 186 12.99 6.40 -20.72
C ALA A 186 12.72 5.30 -21.76
N GLU A 187 13.78 4.66 -22.30
CA GLU A 187 13.69 3.61 -23.31
C GLU A 187 13.24 2.26 -22.73
N VAL A 188 13.58 1.98 -21.47
CA VAL A 188 13.21 0.73 -20.78
C VAL A 188 12.00 0.87 -19.87
N ALA A 189 11.43 2.07 -19.75
CA ALA A 189 10.37 2.37 -18.79
C ALA A 189 9.11 1.50 -18.99
N ASP A 190 8.77 1.14 -20.24
CA ASP A 190 7.63 0.27 -20.52
C ASP A 190 7.89 -1.17 -20.07
N GLU A 191 9.10 -1.67 -20.25
CA GLU A 191 9.52 -2.99 -19.80
C GLU A 191 9.48 -3.07 -18.27
N VAL A 192 10.06 -2.10 -17.56
CA VAL A 192 10.02 -2.00 -16.10
C VAL A 192 8.58 -1.91 -15.59
N ALA A 193 7.73 -1.10 -16.24
CA ALA A 193 6.32 -0.96 -15.86
C ALA A 193 5.56 -2.28 -16.04
N GLN A 194 5.77 -2.98 -17.15
CA GLN A 194 5.10 -4.25 -17.47
C GLN A 194 5.62 -5.39 -16.58
N PHE A 195 6.94 -5.47 -16.37
CA PHE A 195 7.54 -6.49 -15.52
C PHE A 195 7.02 -6.44 -14.08
N THR A 196 6.82 -5.23 -13.54
CA THR A 196 6.34 -5.00 -12.18
C THR A 196 4.81 -4.99 -12.04
N LYS A 197 4.06 -5.10 -13.15
CA LYS A 197 2.60 -4.98 -13.14
C LYS A 197 1.93 -6.15 -12.40
N GLY A 198 1.02 -5.81 -11.47
CA GLY A 198 0.30 -6.80 -10.66
C GLY A 198 1.12 -7.46 -9.56
N CYS A 199 2.40 -7.10 -9.42
CA CYS A 199 3.30 -7.65 -8.42
C CYS A 199 3.42 -6.74 -7.19
N VAL A 200 3.75 -7.33 -6.04
CA VAL A 200 4.28 -6.60 -4.89
C VAL A 200 5.76 -6.32 -5.15
N PHE A 201 6.16 -5.06 -5.11
CA PHE A 201 7.53 -4.62 -5.25
C PHE A 201 8.33 -4.89 -3.97
N VAL A 202 9.32 -5.73 -4.04
CA VAL A 202 10.16 -6.15 -2.91
C VAL A 202 11.58 -5.65 -3.14
N ALA A 203 12.20 -5.09 -2.11
CA ALA A 203 13.63 -4.76 -2.15
C ALA A 203 14.24 -4.81 -0.74
N HIS A 204 15.56 -4.89 -0.70
CA HIS A 204 16.31 -4.77 0.54
C HIS A 204 16.50 -3.29 0.88
N ASN A 205 15.72 -2.76 1.86
CA ASN A 205 15.50 -1.33 2.09
C ASN A 205 14.67 -0.65 0.98
N VAL A 206 13.48 -1.18 0.72
CA VAL A 206 12.60 -0.87 -0.40
C VAL A 206 12.38 0.61 -0.71
N ASN A 207 12.53 1.51 0.27
CA ASN A 207 12.33 2.94 0.02
C ASN A 207 13.42 3.54 -0.86
N PHE A 208 14.62 2.94 -0.89
CA PHE A 208 15.70 3.36 -1.76
C PHE A 208 15.36 3.00 -3.22
N ASP A 209 15.26 1.74 -3.54
CA ASP A 209 15.02 1.24 -4.91
C ASP A 209 13.71 1.77 -5.49
N TYR A 210 12.65 1.65 -4.72
CA TYR A 210 11.35 2.16 -5.12
C TYR A 210 11.35 3.68 -5.32
N GLY A 211 12.10 4.41 -4.50
CA GLY A 211 12.25 5.85 -4.59
C GLY A 211 12.93 6.28 -5.89
N PHE A 212 13.99 5.59 -6.28
CA PHE A 212 14.69 5.83 -7.55
C PHE A 212 13.83 5.48 -8.76
N ILE A 213 13.26 4.28 -8.81
CA ILE A 213 12.36 3.87 -9.90
C ILE A 213 11.21 4.88 -10.05
N LYS A 214 10.54 5.24 -8.96
CA LYS A 214 9.46 6.24 -8.98
C LYS A 214 9.95 7.60 -9.47
N GLN A 215 11.16 8.02 -9.09
CA GLN A 215 11.73 9.29 -9.53
C GLN A 215 12.06 9.28 -11.03
N GLU A 216 12.59 8.18 -11.55
CA GLU A 216 12.83 8.04 -13.00
C GLU A 216 11.53 8.11 -13.80
N PHE A 217 10.45 7.44 -13.35
CA PHE A 217 9.12 7.59 -13.96
C PHE A 217 8.63 9.05 -13.89
N THR A 218 8.85 9.73 -12.76
CA THR A 218 8.46 11.15 -12.61
C THR A 218 9.20 12.06 -13.61
N ARG A 219 10.48 11.79 -13.89
CA ARG A 219 11.28 12.54 -14.87
C ARG A 219 10.77 12.45 -16.30
N ILE A 220 10.06 11.37 -16.63
CA ILE A 220 9.39 11.18 -17.92
C ILE A 220 7.88 11.43 -17.85
N GLU A 221 7.42 12.19 -16.84
CA GLU A 221 6.02 12.57 -16.61
C GLU A 221 5.04 11.40 -16.49
N ARG A 222 5.54 10.24 -16.03
CA ARG A 222 4.72 9.02 -15.84
C ARG A 222 4.53 8.73 -14.36
N ARG A 223 3.40 8.11 -14.01
CA ARG A 223 3.11 7.65 -12.65
C ARG A 223 3.56 6.20 -12.45
N PHE A 224 4.24 5.94 -11.34
CA PHE A 224 4.58 4.59 -10.89
C PHE A 224 4.05 4.36 -9.48
N SER A 225 3.23 3.32 -9.31
CA SER A 225 2.67 2.94 -8.00
C SER A 225 2.51 1.43 -7.92
N ARG A 226 3.11 0.82 -6.89
CA ARG A 226 3.04 -0.61 -6.57
C ARG A 226 2.92 -0.79 -5.06
N ALA A 227 2.29 -1.87 -4.62
CA ALA A 227 2.42 -2.32 -3.23
C ALA A 227 3.89 -2.64 -2.94
N LYS A 228 4.36 -2.39 -1.71
CA LYS A 228 5.78 -2.52 -1.34
C LYS A 228 5.97 -3.46 -0.16
N LEU A 229 7.04 -4.26 -0.21
CA LEU A 229 7.53 -5.05 0.89
C LEU A 229 9.02 -4.78 1.11
N CYS A 230 9.43 -4.55 2.36
CA CYS A 230 10.83 -4.30 2.72
C CYS A 230 11.40 -5.52 3.44
N THR A 231 12.36 -6.21 2.83
CA THR A 231 12.96 -7.40 3.44
C THR A 231 13.68 -7.09 4.75
N VAL A 232 14.33 -5.92 4.90
CA VAL A 232 14.94 -5.49 6.17
C VAL A 232 13.91 -5.46 7.31
N ARG A 233 12.76 -4.83 7.06
CA ARG A 233 11.70 -4.68 8.06
C ARG A 233 11.07 -6.02 8.42
N GLU A 234 10.84 -6.86 7.43
CA GLU A 234 10.21 -8.16 7.65
C GLU A 234 11.19 -9.17 8.27
N MET A 235 12.48 -9.13 7.91
CA MET A 235 13.50 -9.96 8.56
C MET A 235 13.68 -9.61 10.04
N ARG A 236 13.55 -8.34 10.43
CA ARG A 236 13.54 -7.95 11.84
C ARG A 236 12.41 -8.59 12.64
N LYS A 237 11.27 -8.85 12.01
CA LYS A 237 10.15 -9.56 12.62
C LYS A 237 10.35 -11.08 12.62
N ALA A 238 10.78 -11.62 11.47
CA ALA A 238 10.96 -13.05 11.30
C ALA A 238 12.16 -13.61 12.11
N LYS A 239 13.22 -12.85 12.24
CA LYS A 239 14.47 -13.25 12.90
C LYS A 239 15.00 -12.09 13.76
N PRO A 240 14.35 -11.79 14.89
CA PRO A 240 14.77 -10.69 15.77
C PRO A 240 16.11 -10.98 16.45
N GLY A 241 16.82 -9.94 16.91
CA GLY A 241 18.03 -10.05 17.72
C GLY A 241 19.34 -10.16 16.94
N LEU A 242 19.33 -10.08 15.60
CA LEU A 242 20.57 -10.03 14.84
C LEU A 242 21.27 -8.67 15.01
N LYS A 243 22.63 -8.69 15.03
CA LYS A 243 23.44 -7.48 15.19
C LYS A 243 23.29 -6.50 14.01
N SER A 244 23.04 -6.99 12.81
CA SER A 244 22.85 -6.20 11.60
C SER A 244 21.88 -6.87 10.64
N TYR A 245 21.13 -6.04 9.91
CA TYR A 245 20.17 -6.45 8.89
C TYR A 245 20.57 -5.90 7.51
N SER A 246 21.85 -5.63 7.27
CA SER A 246 22.36 -5.39 5.91
C SER A 246 22.31 -6.68 5.08
N LEU A 247 22.18 -6.56 3.75
CA LEU A 247 22.10 -7.72 2.86
C LEU A 247 23.29 -8.65 3.08
N ALA A 248 24.52 -8.12 3.08
CA ALA A 248 25.73 -8.88 3.30
C ALA A 248 25.75 -9.66 4.64
N ASN A 249 25.26 -9.04 5.73
CA ASN A 249 25.22 -9.73 7.02
C ASN A 249 24.12 -10.79 7.10
N LEU A 250 22.97 -10.56 6.45
CA LEU A 250 21.89 -11.53 6.41
C LEU A 250 22.27 -12.72 5.51
N THR A 251 22.87 -12.48 4.34
CA THR A 251 23.34 -13.56 3.45
C THR A 251 24.38 -14.43 4.15
N ALA A 252 25.35 -13.83 4.84
CA ALA A 252 26.29 -14.57 5.66
C ALA A 252 25.63 -15.36 6.82
N ALA A 253 24.67 -14.76 7.52
CA ALA A 253 23.99 -15.40 8.65
C ALA A 253 23.10 -16.58 8.24
N PHE A 254 22.54 -16.58 7.02
CA PHE A 254 21.66 -17.62 6.51
C PHE A 254 22.30 -18.50 5.43
N ASN A 255 23.63 -18.40 5.20
CA ASN A 255 24.38 -19.14 4.19
C ASN A 255 23.78 -19.00 2.79
N ILE A 256 23.38 -17.77 2.43
CA ILE A 256 22.89 -17.45 1.10
C ILE A 256 24.11 -17.11 0.22
N ASP A 257 24.26 -17.85 -0.87
CA ASP A 257 25.34 -17.63 -1.80
C ASP A 257 25.15 -16.30 -2.55
N MET A 258 26.18 -15.47 -2.57
CA MET A 258 26.25 -14.24 -3.36
C MET A 258 27.44 -14.30 -4.30
N THR A 259 27.17 -14.41 -5.59
CA THR A 259 28.24 -14.54 -6.60
C THR A 259 29.00 -13.25 -6.83
N ARG A 260 28.34 -12.10 -6.73
CA ARG A 260 28.96 -10.76 -6.86
C ARG A 260 28.18 -9.75 -6.02
N HIS A 261 28.79 -9.18 -4.99
CA HIS A 261 28.25 -8.04 -4.27
C HIS A 261 28.19 -6.79 -5.15
N HIS A 262 27.18 -5.95 -4.96
CA HIS A 262 26.99 -4.68 -5.69
C HIS A 262 26.86 -4.88 -7.21
N ARG A 263 26.10 -5.90 -7.59
CA ARG A 263 25.50 -6.08 -8.91
C ARG A 263 24.03 -6.36 -8.72
N ALA A 264 23.20 -5.54 -9.35
CA ALA A 264 21.77 -5.49 -9.08
C ALA A 264 21.07 -6.86 -9.17
N MET A 265 21.38 -7.69 -10.17
CA MET A 265 20.77 -9.02 -10.29
C MET A 265 21.20 -9.95 -9.14
N SER A 266 22.47 -9.95 -8.76
CA SER A 266 22.97 -10.79 -7.66
C SER A 266 22.30 -10.41 -6.32
N ASP A 267 22.16 -9.11 -6.06
CA ASP A 267 21.55 -8.59 -4.84
C ASP A 267 20.02 -8.81 -4.83
N ALA A 268 19.34 -8.73 -5.98
CA ALA A 268 17.94 -9.08 -6.13
C ALA A 268 17.68 -10.59 -5.86
N ILE A 269 18.53 -11.48 -6.38
CA ILE A 269 18.44 -12.93 -6.10
C ILE A 269 18.64 -13.20 -4.61
N ALA A 270 19.65 -12.59 -3.98
CA ALA A 270 19.90 -12.74 -2.56
C ALA A 270 18.71 -12.21 -1.71
N ALA A 271 18.13 -11.09 -2.11
CA ALA A 271 16.94 -10.55 -1.46
C ALA A 271 15.69 -11.46 -1.65
N ASN A 272 15.61 -12.24 -2.74
CA ASN A 272 14.59 -13.26 -2.93
C ASN A 272 14.73 -14.42 -1.95
N GLU A 273 15.94 -14.87 -1.66
CA GLU A 273 16.16 -15.90 -0.62
C GLU A 273 15.69 -15.41 0.74
N LEU A 274 15.93 -14.12 1.07
CA LEU A 274 15.37 -13.52 2.28
C LEU A 274 13.83 -13.45 2.26
N LEU A 275 13.23 -13.20 1.10
CA LEU A 275 11.76 -13.21 0.93
C LEU A 275 11.19 -14.60 1.20
N THR A 276 11.88 -15.67 0.79
CA THR A 276 11.49 -17.05 1.09
C THR A 276 11.45 -17.29 2.61
N ILE A 277 12.51 -16.94 3.33
CA ILE A 277 12.57 -17.04 4.80
C ILE A 277 11.41 -16.24 5.46
N ILE A 278 11.13 -15.04 4.95
CA ILE A 278 10.04 -14.19 5.45
C ILE A 278 8.69 -14.87 5.23
N ASN A 279 8.47 -15.44 4.05
CA ASN A 279 7.19 -16.08 3.71
C ASN A 279 6.98 -17.36 4.53
N ASP A 280 8.00 -18.16 4.74
CA ASP A 280 7.95 -19.34 5.61
C ASP A 280 7.60 -18.96 7.06
N TYR A 281 8.24 -17.91 7.59
CA TYR A 281 7.91 -17.39 8.91
C TYR A 281 6.44 -16.93 9.00
N ARG A 282 5.96 -16.19 8.01
CA ARG A 282 4.59 -15.68 7.97
C ARG A 282 3.56 -16.81 7.84
N LEU A 283 3.86 -17.85 7.05
CA LEU A 283 3.00 -19.03 6.92
C LEU A 283 2.95 -19.85 8.21
N SER A 284 4.10 -19.99 8.89
CA SER A 284 4.21 -20.76 10.15
C SER A 284 3.56 -20.02 11.34
N ASN A 285 3.48 -18.69 11.31
CA ASN A 285 2.90 -17.86 12.37
C ASN A 285 1.49 -17.38 12.06
N LYS A 286 0.77 -18.00 11.13
CA LYS A 286 -0.67 -17.84 11.00
C LYS A 286 -1.33 -18.46 12.24
N SER A 287 -1.57 -17.63 13.26
CA SER A 287 -2.54 -17.98 14.30
C SER A 287 -3.91 -17.92 13.66
N TYR A 288 -4.57 -19.08 13.59
CA TYR A 288 -5.99 -19.19 13.22
C TYR A 288 -6.86 -18.58 14.32
#